data_ee3d2a6d7caa4d07cfa2d1781ee95644
#
_entry.id   ee3d2a6d7caa4d07cfa2d1781ee95644
#
_cell.length_a   1.000
_cell.length_b   1.000
_cell.length_c   1.000
_cell.angle_alpha   90.00
_cell.angle_beta   90.00
_cell.angle_gamma   90.00
#
_symmetry.space_group_name_H-M   'P 1'
#
loop_
_entity.id
_entity.type
_entity.pdbx_description
1 polymer ?
#
loop_
_entity_poly.entity_id
_entity_poly.type
_entity_poly.pdbx_seq_one_letter_code
_entity_poly.pdbx_strand_id
1 'polypeptide(L)'
;MNKNLKEAPNFNEADVQLREKIRKQGLSLGFDWVGFTSASKNLTHSSYLAWLEEGFAGEMNYLQKHAAQKTSSQNVLESAQTVISVACNYFHDDTPTLKFQDSSRGRFSRYSVGDDYHLVLKERLKEFRNWLLSEGLASGFEQTRVYVDTGPLLERELAWRAGFGWFGKHSNLIHPKLGSWLLLAEVLIDSKIPPDQPFSGIDCGSCTRCIEACPTGAIVSDRQVDARRCLSYLTIELKNTIPKQYRSKLQNWIFGCDICQEVCPWNRKAPKSSDSTWKARNGLRDRKLWDWVRLEQEEFSNQFRKSAVKRTKRRGLLRNVVTALSACSHPQALSGLLIGLRDEEELVRKHSAWALGFRRQRITKSILWRHLRVETTEQVIIEIQEALASKLKHSIKRERACLLTRQVSLALARKHRLGPSGGNHRRSSHNRRTKLLQD
;
A
#
# COMPACT_ATOMS: atom_id res chain seq x y z
N MET A 1 -4.46 27.12 5.50
CA MET A 1 -3.97 27.29 4.10
C MET A 1 -3.69 28.76 3.87
N ASN A 2 -2.42 29.11 3.62
CA ASN A 2 -1.96 30.51 3.52
C ASN A 2 -2.57 31.20 2.30
N LYS A 3 -3.19 32.36 2.54
CA LYS A 3 -3.77 33.27 1.52
C LYS A 3 -2.74 34.06 0.67
N ASN A 4 -1.48 33.65 0.67
CA ASN A 4 -0.40 34.30 -0.07
C ASN A 4 0.05 33.51 -1.30
N LEU A 5 -0.88 32.99 -2.10
CA LEU A 5 -0.57 32.57 -3.46
C LEU A 5 -0.55 33.84 -4.33
N LYS A 6 0.65 34.37 -4.53
CA LYS A 6 0.92 35.48 -5.43
C LYS A 6 0.43 35.16 -6.84
N GLU A 7 0.07 36.22 -7.59
CA GLU A 7 -0.37 36.21 -8.98
C GLU A 7 0.46 35.25 -9.86
N ALA A 8 -0.17 34.66 -10.85
CA ALA A 8 0.50 33.79 -11.82
C ALA A 8 1.73 34.52 -12.40
N PRO A 9 2.91 33.88 -12.44
CA PRO A 9 4.07 34.54 -13.05
C PRO A 9 3.76 34.85 -14.51
N ASN A 10 3.99 36.07 -14.89
CA ASN A 10 3.91 36.53 -16.28
C ASN A 10 5.09 35.89 -17.03
N PHE A 11 4.87 34.80 -17.77
CA PHE A 11 5.88 34.19 -18.60
C PHE A 11 5.98 34.98 -19.91
N ASN A 12 7.20 35.29 -20.33
CA ASN A 12 7.43 35.76 -21.69
C ASN A 12 7.29 34.59 -22.69
N GLU A 13 7.17 34.89 -23.97
CA GLU A 13 6.97 33.86 -25.00
C GLU A 13 8.12 32.84 -25.07
N ALA A 14 9.36 33.28 -24.86
CA ALA A 14 10.53 32.42 -24.83
C ALA A 14 10.47 31.41 -23.67
N ASP A 15 10.02 31.84 -22.49
CA ASP A 15 9.82 30.97 -21.34
C ASP A 15 8.78 29.88 -21.62
N VAL A 16 7.68 30.24 -22.27
CA VAL A 16 6.62 29.29 -22.65
C VAL A 16 7.16 28.27 -23.63
N GLN A 17 7.84 28.71 -24.67
CA GLN A 17 8.42 27.86 -25.71
C GLN A 17 9.48 26.90 -25.11
N LEU A 18 10.35 27.38 -24.24
CA LEU A 18 11.35 26.58 -23.55
C LEU A 18 10.71 25.46 -22.72
N ARG A 19 9.74 25.82 -21.89
CA ARG A 19 9.03 24.85 -21.05
C ARG A 19 8.32 23.78 -21.88
N GLU A 20 7.65 24.17 -22.95
CA GLU A 20 7.00 23.22 -23.85
C GLU A 20 8.02 22.31 -24.58
N LYS A 21 9.18 22.83 -24.95
CA LYS A 21 10.27 22.02 -25.52
C LYS A 21 10.73 20.94 -24.52
N ILE A 22 10.94 21.32 -23.26
CA ILE A 22 11.35 20.39 -22.20
C ILE A 22 10.23 19.35 -21.91
N ARG A 23 8.96 19.79 -21.84
CA ARG A 23 7.82 18.87 -21.68
C ARG A 23 7.72 17.85 -22.80
N LYS A 24 7.80 18.30 -24.05
CA LYS A 24 7.76 17.41 -25.23
C LYS A 24 8.86 16.36 -25.17
N GLN A 25 10.06 16.75 -24.78
CA GLN A 25 11.17 15.81 -24.63
C GLN A 25 10.93 14.81 -23.52
N GLY A 26 10.46 15.24 -22.35
CA GLY A 26 10.12 14.33 -21.25
C GLY A 26 9.03 13.33 -21.67
N LEU A 27 7.97 13.80 -22.31
CA LEU A 27 6.89 12.93 -22.81
C LEU A 27 7.41 11.92 -23.85
N SER A 28 8.33 12.32 -24.75
CA SER A 28 8.92 11.42 -25.76
C SER A 28 9.77 10.32 -25.12
N LEU A 29 10.32 10.53 -23.92
CA LEU A 29 11.06 9.53 -23.14
C LEU A 29 10.15 8.59 -22.33
N GLY A 30 8.83 8.70 -22.50
CA GLY A 30 7.84 7.82 -21.87
C GLY A 30 7.44 8.25 -20.46
N PHE A 31 7.62 9.53 -20.09
CA PHE A 31 6.94 10.10 -18.94
C PHE A 31 5.52 10.51 -19.33
N ASP A 32 4.56 10.38 -18.43
CA ASP A 32 3.16 10.77 -18.66
C ASP A 32 2.87 12.22 -18.23
N TRP A 33 3.80 12.82 -17.50
CA TRP A 33 3.69 14.19 -17.03
C TRP A 33 5.07 14.78 -16.70
N VAL A 34 5.22 16.09 -16.93
CA VAL A 34 6.42 16.89 -16.65
C VAL A 34 6.01 18.26 -16.13
N GLY A 35 6.60 18.69 -15.01
CA GLY A 35 6.38 20.00 -14.44
C GLY A 35 7.64 20.57 -13.77
N PHE A 36 7.60 21.85 -13.44
CA PHE A 36 8.75 22.61 -12.97
C PHE A 36 8.47 23.26 -11.62
N THR A 37 9.44 23.19 -10.71
CA THR A 37 9.39 23.93 -9.46
C THR A 37 10.78 24.47 -9.10
N SER A 38 10.83 25.49 -8.24
CA SER A 38 12.10 26.01 -7.73
C SER A 38 12.75 25.01 -6.78
N ALA A 39 14.08 24.98 -6.73
CA ALA A 39 14.86 24.16 -5.79
C ALA A 39 14.86 24.71 -4.35
N SER A 40 14.05 25.75 -4.06
CA SER A 40 13.94 26.40 -2.77
C SER A 40 13.46 25.50 -1.64
N LYS A 41 13.48 26.03 -0.40
CA LYS A 41 13.04 25.36 0.83
C LYS A 41 11.67 24.68 0.68
N ASN A 42 11.57 23.45 1.16
CA ASN A 42 10.35 22.67 1.15
C ASN A 42 9.36 23.17 2.21
N LEU A 43 8.09 23.28 1.82
CA LEU A 43 6.99 23.79 2.65
C LEU A 43 6.46 22.75 3.65
N THR A 44 6.55 21.47 3.29
CA THR A 44 6.02 20.35 4.12
C THR A 44 7.09 19.70 5.00
N HIS A 45 8.30 20.22 5.03
CA HIS A 45 9.41 19.65 5.79
C HIS A 45 9.11 19.57 7.29
N SER A 46 8.48 20.58 7.89
CA SER A 46 8.07 20.55 9.30
C SER A 46 7.07 19.42 9.60
N SER A 47 6.11 19.19 8.69
CA SER A 47 5.17 18.07 8.81
C SER A 47 5.87 16.71 8.68
N TYR A 48 6.91 16.64 7.85
CA TYR A 48 7.73 15.43 7.73
C TYR A 48 8.51 15.14 9.01
N LEU A 49 9.10 16.17 9.66
CA LEU A 49 9.79 16.02 10.93
C LEU A 49 8.84 15.58 12.04
N ALA A 50 7.67 16.22 12.18
CA ALA A 50 6.66 15.83 13.15
C ALA A 50 6.22 14.35 12.96
N TRP A 51 6.07 13.90 11.70
CA TRP A 51 5.76 12.50 11.38
C TRP A 51 6.87 11.53 11.82
N LEU A 52 8.14 11.94 11.72
CA LEU A 52 9.28 11.15 12.21
C LEU A 52 9.31 11.10 13.74
N GLU A 53 9.03 12.22 14.43
CA GLU A 53 9.00 12.34 15.90
C GLU A 53 7.91 11.45 16.51
N GLU A 54 6.76 11.29 15.84
CA GLU A 54 5.69 10.35 16.21
C GLU A 54 6.10 8.88 16.05
N GLY A 55 7.29 8.60 15.52
CA GLY A 55 7.78 7.26 15.24
C GLY A 55 7.02 6.54 14.13
N PHE A 56 6.27 7.26 13.30
CA PHE A 56 5.43 6.68 12.26
C PHE A 56 6.24 6.05 11.12
N ALA A 57 7.53 6.32 11.03
CA ALA A 57 8.44 5.69 10.08
C ALA A 57 8.73 4.21 10.39
N GLY A 58 8.51 3.75 11.63
CA GLY A 58 8.85 2.40 12.05
C GLY A 58 10.36 2.13 11.91
N GLU A 59 10.74 0.99 11.30
CA GLU A 59 12.15 0.58 11.13
C GLU A 59 12.84 1.25 9.90
N MET A 60 12.21 2.23 9.23
CA MET A 60 12.78 2.92 8.07
C MET A 60 13.77 4.03 8.49
N ASN A 61 14.84 3.66 9.20
CA ASN A 61 15.82 4.60 9.76
C ASN A 61 16.51 5.48 8.70
N TYR A 62 16.55 5.04 7.44
CA TYR A 62 17.06 5.82 6.32
C TYR A 62 16.29 7.12 6.09
N LEU A 63 15.01 7.18 6.47
CA LEU A 63 14.20 8.39 6.38
C LEU A 63 14.69 9.46 7.36
N GLN A 64 14.99 9.06 8.60
CA GLN A 64 15.54 9.97 9.60
C GLN A 64 16.95 10.43 9.25
N LYS A 65 17.80 9.51 8.75
CA LYS A 65 19.18 9.82 8.35
C LYS A 65 19.27 10.95 7.33
N HIS A 66 18.29 11.07 6.43
CA HIS A 66 18.24 12.08 5.38
C HIS A 66 17.29 13.26 5.69
N ALA A 67 16.80 13.39 6.92
CA ALA A 67 15.79 14.38 7.26
C ALA A 67 16.29 15.83 7.03
N ALA A 68 17.51 16.13 7.44
CA ALA A 68 18.10 17.47 7.24
C ALA A 68 18.25 17.85 5.76
N GLN A 69 18.65 16.90 4.91
CA GLN A 69 18.80 17.13 3.48
C GLN A 69 17.46 17.44 2.80
N LYS A 70 16.36 16.89 3.31
CA LYS A 70 15.01 17.11 2.78
C LYS A 70 14.45 18.52 3.05
N THR A 71 15.18 19.39 3.72
CA THR A 71 14.76 20.79 3.94
C THR A 71 14.68 21.57 2.62
N SER A 72 15.61 21.35 1.71
CA SER A 72 15.68 22.02 0.41
C SER A 72 16.37 21.11 -0.60
N SER A 73 15.98 21.22 -1.87
CA SER A 73 16.70 20.54 -2.97
C SER A 73 18.14 21.06 -3.11
N GLN A 74 18.42 22.29 -2.67
CA GLN A 74 19.78 22.87 -2.65
C GLN A 74 20.71 22.19 -1.63
N ASN A 75 20.18 21.53 -0.59
CA ASN A 75 21.01 20.71 0.31
C ASN A 75 21.54 19.42 -0.37
N VAL A 76 21.01 19.09 -1.54
CA VAL A 76 21.38 17.91 -2.34
C VAL A 76 22.27 18.32 -3.52
N LEU A 77 21.99 19.48 -4.11
CA LEU A 77 22.76 20.11 -5.17
C LEU A 77 22.74 21.63 -4.93
N GLU A 78 23.83 22.18 -4.42
CA GLU A 78 23.92 23.57 -3.99
C GLU A 78 23.58 24.56 -5.12
N SER A 79 24.04 24.27 -6.34
CA SER A 79 23.78 25.08 -7.53
C SER A 79 22.35 24.97 -8.06
N ALA A 80 21.51 24.06 -7.54
CA ALA A 80 20.19 23.83 -8.09
C ALA A 80 19.30 25.08 -8.04
N GLN A 81 18.74 25.43 -9.19
CA GLN A 81 17.74 26.51 -9.35
C GLN A 81 16.36 25.91 -9.62
N THR A 82 16.31 24.87 -10.43
CA THR A 82 15.06 24.20 -10.85
C THR A 82 15.06 22.72 -10.51
N VAL A 83 13.90 22.23 -10.08
CA VAL A 83 13.57 20.82 -10.05
C VAL A 83 12.53 20.55 -11.14
N ILE A 84 12.86 19.64 -12.04
CA ILE A 84 11.95 19.10 -13.03
C ILE A 84 11.37 17.81 -12.44
N SER A 85 10.09 17.84 -12.05
CA SER A 85 9.36 16.65 -11.58
C SER A 85 8.70 15.97 -12.76
N VAL A 86 8.81 14.65 -12.81
CA VAL A 86 8.19 13.80 -13.84
C VAL A 86 7.38 12.70 -13.19
N ALA A 87 6.37 12.20 -13.91
CA ALA A 87 5.57 11.07 -13.46
C ALA A 87 5.35 10.05 -14.56
N CYS A 88 5.36 8.75 -14.18
CA CYS A 88 4.98 7.65 -15.04
C CYS A 88 3.75 6.93 -14.49
N ASN A 89 2.77 6.67 -15.35
CA ASN A 89 1.60 5.89 -15.05
C ASN A 89 1.92 4.39 -15.16
N TYR A 90 1.76 3.64 -14.06
CA TYR A 90 1.97 2.19 -14.03
C TYR A 90 0.66 1.38 -14.02
N PHE A 91 -0.49 2.00 -14.24
CA PHE A 91 -1.78 1.33 -14.16
C PHE A 91 -2.03 0.42 -15.34
N HIS A 92 -2.05 -0.89 -15.09
CA HIS A 92 -2.52 -1.92 -16.01
C HIS A 92 -3.75 -2.62 -15.44
N ASP A 93 -4.73 -2.93 -16.31
CA ASP A 93 -6.06 -3.47 -15.93
C ASP A 93 -6.06 -4.98 -15.64
N ASP A 94 -4.99 -5.64 -15.96
CA ASP A 94 -4.81 -7.08 -15.81
C ASP A 94 -4.62 -7.53 -14.35
N THR A 95 -4.71 -6.58 -13.38
CA THR A 95 -4.72 -6.90 -11.95
C THR A 95 -6.14 -6.98 -11.44
N PRO A 96 -6.55 -8.11 -10.86
CA PRO A 96 -7.81 -8.22 -10.18
C PRO A 96 -7.95 -7.13 -9.10
N THR A 97 -9.08 -6.44 -9.12
CA THR A 97 -9.48 -5.44 -8.13
C THR A 97 -9.79 -6.10 -6.77
N LEU A 98 -10.29 -5.33 -5.79
CA LEU A 98 -10.84 -5.83 -4.52
C LEU A 98 -11.85 -6.98 -4.68
N LYS A 99 -12.43 -7.16 -5.87
CA LYS A 99 -13.32 -8.27 -6.22
C LYS A 99 -12.60 -9.61 -6.41
N PHE A 100 -11.27 -9.64 -6.42
CA PHE A 100 -10.51 -10.87 -6.55
C PHE A 100 -10.61 -11.68 -5.25
N GLN A 101 -11.48 -12.68 -5.27
CA GLN A 101 -11.82 -13.49 -4.08
C GLN A 101 -10.99 -14.76 -3.94
N ASP A 102 -10.08 -15.07 -4.89
CA ASP A 102 -9.26 -16.27 -4.80
C ASP A 102 -8.17 -16.13 -3.72
N SER A 103 -8.52 -16.53 -2.50
CA SER A 103 -7.59 -16.54 -1.36
C SER A 103 -6.41 -17.50 -1.52
N SER A 104 -6.41 -18.32 -2.58
CA SER A 104 -5.32 -19.26 -2.86
C SER A 104 -4.13 -18.62 -3.58
N ARG A 105 -4.28 -17.40 -4.11
CA ARG A 105 -3.23 -16.67 -4.82
C ARG A 105 -2.75 -15.49 -4.00
N GLY A 106 -1.44 -15.22 -4.07
CA GLY A 106 -0.84 -14.05 -3.43
C GLY A 106 -1.09 -12.76 -4.21
N ARG A 107 -1.41 -11.67 -3.49
CA ARG A 107 -1.55 -10.34 -4.08
C ARG A 107 -0.25 -9.56 -3.94
N PHE A 108 0.13 -8.91 -5.03
CA PHE A 108 1.21 -7.94 -5.10
C PHE A 108 0.63 -6.56 -5.41
N SER A 109 1.19 -5.51 -4.85
CA SER A 109 0.83 -4.16 -5.29
C SER A 109 1.20 -3.96 -6.76
N ARG A 110 0.38 -3.19 -7.49
CA ARG A 110 0.48 -3.02 -8.96
C ARG A 110 1.84 -2.57 -9.42
N TYR A 111 2.46 -1.63 -8.71
CA TYR A 111 3.75 -1.07 -9.09
C TYR A 111 4.90 -2.10 -9.09
N SER A 112 4.74 -3.21 -8.38
CA SER A 112 5.80 -4.18 -8.13
C SER A 112 5.77 -5.40 -9.06
N VAL A 113 4.74 -5.53 -9.88
CA VAL A 113 4.56 -6.74 -10.71
C VAL A 113 5.36 -6.71 -12.02
N GLY A 114 5.71 -5.52 -12.50
CA GLY A 114 6.55 -5.28 -13.67
C GLY A 114 8.05 -5.24 -13.34
N ASP A 115 8.79 -4.51 -14.15
CA ASP A 115 10.19 -4.25 -13.92
C ASP A 115 10.40 -3.26 -12.75
N ASP A 116 11.60 -3.28 -12.17
CA ASP A 116 11.96 -2.39 -11.08
C ASP A 116 11.98 -0.94 -11.57
N TYR A 117 11.01 -0.17 -11.14
CA TYR A 117 10.84 1.23 -11.55
C TYR A 117 12.06 2.10 -11.24
N HIS A 118 12.82 1.79 -10.19
CA HIS A 118 14.05 2.52 -9.88
C HIS A 118 15.06 2.42 -11.04
N LEU A 119 15.16 1.24 -11.64
CA LEU A 119 16.09 1.01 -12.75
C LEU A 119 15.57 1.67 -14.02
N VAL A 120 14.29 1.43 -14.34
CA VAL A 120 13.67 1.94 -15.58
C VAL A 120 13.65 3.47 -15.62
N LEU A 121 13.13 4.10 -14.55
CA LEU A 121 13.04 5.56 -14.51
C LEU A 121 14.41 6.22 -14.42
N LYS A 122 15.37 5.58 -13.75
CA LYS A 122 16.74 6.09 -13.70
C LYS A 122 17.40 6.15 -15.08
N GLU A 123 17.19 5.17 -15.93
CA GLU A 123 17.71 5.20 -17.30
C GLU A 123 17.03 6.30 -18.14
N ARG A 124 15.70 6.42 -18.07
CA ARG A 124 14.96 7.52 -18.73
C ARG A 124 15.42 8.90 -18.25
N LEU A 125 15.64 9.05 -16.94
CA LEU A 125 16.16 10.30 -16.39
C LEU A 125 17.58 10.61 -16.83
N LYS A 126 18.44 9.61 -17.03
CA LYS A 126 19.78 9.82 -17.58
C LYS A 126 19.73 10.33 -19.01
N GLU A 127 18.87 9.76 -19.85
CA GLU A 127 18.63 10.21 -21.21
C GLU A 127 18.08 11.65 -21.21
N PHE A 128 17.12 11.94 -20.32
CA PHE A 128 16.56 13.28 -20.18
C PHE A 128 17.62 14.29 -19.73
N ARG A 129 18.43 13.95 -18.75
CA ARG A 129 19.56 14.78 -18.30
C ARG A 129 20.56 15.01 -19.44
N ASN A 130 20.93 14.01 -20.18
CA ASN A 130 21.90 14.14 -21.29
C ASN A 130 21.35 15.10 -22.36
N TRP A 131 20.06 15.02 -22.66
CA TRP A 131 19.41 15.99 -23.55
C TRP A 131 19.39 17.40 -22.95
N LEU A 132 19.09 17.58 -21.67
CA LEU A 132 19.15 18.89 -21.00
C LEU A 132 20.56 19.51 -21.11
N LEU A 133 21.60 18.70 -20.94
CA LEU A 133 22.99 19.13 -21.12
C LEU A 133 23.29 19.54 -22.57
N SER A 134 22.84 18.77 -23.57
CA SER A 134 23.07 19.10 -24.99
C SER A 134 22.34 20.36 -25.44
N GLU A 135 21.25 20.72 -24.78
CA GLU A 135 20.50 21.97 -25.01
C GLU A 135 21.06 23.17 -24.23
N GLY A 136 22.13 22.98 -23.46
CA GLY A 136 22.69 24.05 -22.60
C GLY A 136 21.80 24.43 -21.41
N LEU A 137 20.85 23.58 -21.03
CA LEU A 137 19.92 23.79 -19.93
C LEU A 137 20.48 23.35 -18.57
N ALA A 138 21.70 22.89 -18.53
CA ALA A 138 22.50 22.70 -17.35
C ALA A 138 23.96 22.96 -17.71
N SER A 139 24.72 23.62 -16.84
CA SER A 139 26.09 24.05 -17.14
C SER A 139 27.10 22.87 -17.18
N GLY A 140 26.74 21.73 -16.62
CA GLY A 140 27.58 20.53 -16.64
C GLY A 140 26.93 19.35 -15.92
N PHE A 141 27.58 18.19 -16.06
CA PHE A 141 27.10 16.95 -15.42
C PHE A 141 27.03 17.06 -13.90
N GLU A 142 28.03 17.69 -13.29
CA GLU A 142 28.11 17.88 -11.83
C GLU A 142 27.06 18.86 -11.28
N GLN A 143 26.47 19.69 -12.14
CA GLN A 143 25.38 20.62 -11.83
C GLN A 143 24.01 19.99 -12.08
N THR A 144 23.96 18.66 -12.20
CA THR A 144 22.70 17.91 -12.34
C THR A 144 22.62 16.76 -11.34
N ARG A 145 21.43 16.42 -10.89
CA ARG A 145 21.15 15.18 -10.12
C ARG A 145 19.83 14.59 -10.60
N VAL A 146 19.75 13.28 -10.57
CA VAL A 146 18.52 12.54 -10.89
C VAL A 146 18.16 11.60 -9.74
N TYR A 147 16.89 11.60 -9.36
CA TYR A 147 16.39 10.79 -8.25
C TYR A 147 15.11 10.05 -8.61
N VAL A 148 14.99 8.84 -8.09
CA VAL A 148 13.78 8.02 -8.13
C VAL A 148 13.59 7.42 -6.74
N ASP A 149 12.59 7.84 -5.98
CA ASP A 149 12.16 7.34 -4.67
C ASP A 149 13.25 7.38 -3.57
N THR A 150 14.42 6.85 -3.82
CA THR A 150 15.48 6.66 -2.81
C THR A 150 16.29 7.92 -2.53
N GLY A 151 15.98 9.05 -3.16
CA GLY A 151 16.68 10.32 -2.99
C GLY A 151 16.32 11.04 -1.68
N PRO A 152 17.17 11.99 -1.22
CA PRO A 152 16.89 12.81 -0.06
C PRO A 152 15.98 14.00 -0.41
N LEU A 153 14.91 13.75 -1.18
CA LEU A 153 13.94 14.75 -1.65
C LEU A 153 12.55 14.47 -1.08
N LEU A 154 11.71 15.50 -1.03
CA LEU A 154 10.27 15.38 -0.77
C LEU A 154 9.52 15.35 -2.11
N GLU A 155 9.69 14.28 -2.91
CA GLU A 155 9.20 14.15 -4.28
C GLU A 155 7.73 14.52 -4.45
N ARG A 156 6.86 14.07 -3.54
CA ARG A 156 5.44 14.42 -3.58
C ARG A 156 5.17 15.91 -3.42
N GLU A 157 5.97 16.62 -2.60
CA GLU A 157 5.87 18.06 -2.47
C GLU A 157 6.36 18.76 -3.74
N LEU A 158 7.51 18.34 -4.27
CA LEU A 158 8.08 18.91 -5.48
C LEU A 158 7.10 18.77 -6.65
N ALA A 159 6.50 17.61 -6.84
CA ALA A 159 5.49 17.39 -7.87
C ALA A 159 4.21 18.23 -7.63
N TRP A 160 3.72 18.36 -6.37
CA TRP A 160 2.61 19.27 -6.05
C TRP A 160 2.93 20.72 -6.39
N ARG A 161 4.11 21.20 -6.03
CA ARG A 161 4.58 22.56 -6.35
C ARG A 161 4.75 22.78 -7.85
N ALA A 162 5.08 21.71 -8.58
CA ALA A 162 5.17 21.71 -10.04
C ALA A 162 3.80 21.61 -10.74
N GLY A 163 2.68 21.69 -9.99
CA GLY A 163 1.33 21.70 -10.57
C GLY A 163 0.71 20.33 -10.87
N PHE A 164 1.34 19.23 -10.40
CA PHE A 164 0.90 17.88 -10.72
C PHE A 164 -0.52 17.56 -10.25
N GLY A 165 -0.85 17.85 -9.01
CA GLY A 165 -2.12 17.48 -8.38
C GLY A 165 -2.06 17.75 -6.88
N TRP A 166 -2.85 17.06 -6.08
CA TRP A 166 -2.93 17.30 -4.64
C TRP A 166 -2.59 16.06 -3.82
N PHE A 167 -2.28 16.27 -2.54
CA PHE A 167 -2.11 15.19 -1.57
C PHE A 167 -3.48 14.58 -1.24
N GLY A 168 -3.70 13.34 -1.62
CA GLY A 168 -4.86 12.57 -1.19
C GLY A 168 -4.83 12.29 0.32
N LYS A 169 -5.99 12.01 0.93
CA LYS A 169 -6.06 11.62 2.35
C LYS A 169 -5.25 10.35 2.67
N HIS A 170 -5.00 9.50 1.68
CA HIS A 170 -4.10 8.35 1.77
C HIS A 170 -2.61 8.67 1.59
N SER A 171 -2.24 9.94 1.60
CA SER A 171 -0.88 10.50 1.45
C SER A 171 -0.23 10.38 0.06
N ASN A 172 -0.77 9.63 -0.89
CA ASN A 172 -0.29 9.66 -2.27
C ASN A 172 -0.77 10.91 -2.98
N LEU A 173 -0.01 11.39 -3.98
CA LEU A 173 -0.49 12.43 -4.89
C LEU A 173 -1.58 11.88 -5.81
N ILE A 174 -2.54 12.73 -6.13
CA ILE A 174 -3.63 12.46 -7.06
C ILE A 174 -3.60 13.50 -8.17
N HIS A 175 -3.46 13.05 -9.40
CA HIS A 175 -3.60 13.89 -10.58
C HIS A 175 -5.07 13.86 -11.08
N PRO A 176 -5.67 14.98 -11.48
CA PRO A 176 -7.10 15.03 -11.82
C PRO A 176 -7.49 14.12 -13.00
N LYS A 177 -6.57 13.87 -13.93
CA LYS A 177 -6.80 13.00 -15.10
C LYS A 177 -6.17 11.61 -14.96
N LEU A 178 -4.99 11.48 -14.30
CA LEU A 178 -4.20 10.24 -14.23
C LEU A 178 -4.48 9.41 -12.97
N GLY A 179 -5.19 9.97 -11.97
CA GLY A 179 -5.40 9.31 -10.69
C GLY A 179 -4.13 9.30 -9.84
N SER A 180 -3.89 8.25 -9.07
CA SER A 180 -2.73 8.10 -8.17
C SER A 180 -1.83 6.89 -8.49
N TRP A 181 -2.06 6.20 -9.59
CA TRP A 181 -1.23 5.07 -10.04
C TRP A 181 0.05 5.54 -10.74
N LEU A 182 0.87 6.32 -10.02
CA LEU A 182 1.95 7.10 -10.59
C LEU A 182 3.24 6.90 -9.79
N LEU A 183 4.34 6.79 -10.52
CA LEU A 183 5.71 6.80 -10.01
C LEU A 183 6.28 8.18 -10.28
N LEU A 184 6.92 8.77 -9.28
CA LEU A 184 7.53 10.10 -9.37
C LEU A 184 9.03 9.97 -9.54
N ALA A 185 9.63 10.97 -10.18
CA ALA A 185 11.08 11.11 -10.27
C ALA A 185 11.46 12.57 -10.53
N GLU A 186 12.70 12.96 -10.22
CA GLU A 186 13.17 14.34 -10.29
C GLU A 186 14.51 14.47 -10.99
N VAL A 187 14.65 15.59 -11.74
CA VAL A 187 15.91 16.10 -12.26
C VAL A 187 16.16 17.47 -11.63
N LEU A 188 17.29 17.64 -10.97
CA LEU A 188 17.77 18.93 -10.46
C LEU A 188 18.75 19.52 -11.48
N ILE A 189 18.61 20.80 -11.79
CA ILE A 189 19.49 21.56 -12.67
C ILE A 189 19.81 22.94 -12.09
N ASP A 190 20.92 23.51 -12.49
CA ASP A 190 21.39 24.84 -12.11
C ASP A 190 20.80 25.98 -12.96
N SER A 191 20.14 25.71 -14.07
CA SER A 191 19.42 26.72 -14.85
C SER A 191 18.08 27.06 -14.23
N LYS A 192 17.71 28.33 -14.33
CA LYS A 192 16.43 28.84 -13.85
C LYS A 192 15.36 28.69 -14.92
N ILE A 193 14.49 27.69 -14.75
CA ILE A 193 13.27 27.53 -15.55
C ILE A 193 12.10 28.12 -14.76
N PRO A 194 11.24 28.93 -15.37
CA PRO A 194 10.07 29.48 -14.67
C PRO A 194 9.19 28.35 -14.10
N PRO A 195 8.85 28.38 -12.80
CA PRO A 195 8.13 27.31 -12.14
C PRO A 195 6.65 27.27 -12.56
N ASP A 196 6.04 26.09 -12.53
CA ASP A 196 4.59 25.96 -12.57
C ASP A 196 3.96 26.47 -11.27
N GLN A 197 2.66 26.75 -11.31
CA GLN A 197 1.92 27.09 -10.10
C GLN A 197 1.62 25.81 -9.31
N PRO A 198 1.74 25.82 -7.99
CA PRO A 198 1.29 24.73 -7.14
C PRO A 198 -0.19 24.40 -7.44
N PHE A 199 -0.48 23.12 -7.52
CA PHE A 199 -1.84 22.69 -7.80
C PHE A 199 -2.81 23.17 -6.71
N SER A 200 -3.95 23.74 -7.13
CA SER A 200 -4.98 24.26 -6.24
C SER A 200 -6.39 23.97 -6.80
N GLY A 201 -7.39 24.14 -5.97
CA GLY A 201 -8.82 24.13 -6.36
C GLY A 201 -9.53 22.80 -6.18
N ILE A 202 -8.89 21.65 -6.34
CA ILE A 202 -9.51 20.33 -6.18
C ILE A 202 -8.81 19.57 -5.06
N ASP A 203 -9.59 18.87 -4.23
CA ASP A 203 -9.06 17.98 -3.19
C ASP A 203 -10.02 16.78 -2.95
N CYS A 204 -9.81 16.06 -1.85
CA CYS A 204 -10.64 14.92 -1.47
C CYS A 204 -12.00 15.31 -0.87
N GLY A 205 -12.23 16.59 -0.51
CA GLY A 205 -13.45 17.04 0.14
C GLY A 205 -13.80 16.20 1.37
N SER A 206 -15.08 15.86 1.50
CA SER A 206 -15.61 15.01 2.58
C SER A 206 -15.35 13.51 2.39
N CYS A 207 -14.71 13.05 1.30
CA CYS A 207 -14.50 11.64 1.02
C CYS A 207 -13.55 10.99 2.05
N THR A 208 -13.97 9.85 2.65
CA THR A 208 -13.22 9.07 3.65
C THR A 208 -12.93 7.63 3.23
N ARG A 209 -13.24 7.25 1.98
CA ARG A 209 -13.20 5.86 1.52
C ARG A 209 -11.87 5.14 1.77
N CYS A 210 -10.74 5.80 1.58
CA CYS A 210 -9.42 5.20 1.81
C CYS A 210 -9.15 4.97 3.31
N ILE A 211 -9.65 5.84 4.18
CA ILE A 211 -9.53 5.73 5.64
C ILE A 211 -10.36 4.53 6.12
N GLU A 212 -11.61 4.46 5.73
CA GLU A 212 -12.56 3.39 6.10
C GLU A 212 -12.14 2.01 5.57
N ALA A 213 -11.60 1.95 4.35
CA ALA A 213 -11.18 0.71 3.72
C ALA A 213 -9.84 0.17 4.28
N CYS A 214 -9.06 0.97 5.01
CA CYS A 214 -7.77 0.54 5.53
C CYS A 214 -7.96 -0.52 6.63
N PRO A 215 -7.57 -1.80 6.40
CA PRO A 215 -7.91 -2.89 7.32
C PRO A 215 -7.20 -2.78 8.67
N THR A 216 -6.14 -1.98 8.75
CA THR A 216 -5.33 -1.79 9.96
C THR A 216 -5.50 -0.40 10.57
N GLY A 217 -6.27 0.49 9.94
CA GLY A 217 -6.40 1.89 10.34
C GLY A 217 -5.06 2.63 10.29
N ALA A 218 -4.23 2.35 9.29
CA ALA A 218 -2.93 2.99 9.13
C ALA A 218 -3.02 4.47 8.75
N ILE A 219 -4.09 4.91 8.10
CA ILE A 219 -4.35 6.31 7.80
C ILE A 219 -4.97 6.93 9.06
N VAL A 220 -4.13 7.55 9.90
CA VAL A 220 -4.49 8.01 11.24
C VAL A 220 -5.19 9.38 11.24
N SER A 221 -4.91 10.19 10.22
CA SER A 221 -5.60 11.44 9.91
C SER A 221 -5.45 11.77 8.43
N ASP A 222 -6.07 12.83 7.95
CA ASP A 222 -5.95 13.28 6.57
C ASP A 222 -4.49 13.47 6.20
N ARG A 223 -4.02 12.74 5.16
CA ARG A 223 -2.65 12.81 4.62
C ARG A 223 -1.55 12.25 5.54
N GLN A 224 -1.91 11.62 6.66
CA GLN A 224 -0.95 11.07 7.61
C GLN A 224 -1.13 9.56 7.76
N VAL A 225 -0.05 8.82 7.53
CA VAL A 225 -0.02 7.36 7.60
C VAL A 225 0.99 6.92 8.67
N ASP A 226 0.52 6.15 9.65
CA ASP A 226 1.42 5.40 10.55
C ASP A 226 1.92 4.15 9.80
N ALA A 227 3.17 4.19 9.32
CA ALA A 227 3.74 3.09 8.56
C ALA A 227 3.76 1.77 9.35
N ARG A 228 3.94 1.80 10.66
CA ARG A 228 3.95 0.61 11.53
C ARG A 228 2.67 -0.22 11.44
N ARG A 229 1.59 0.41 10.98
CA ARG A 229 0.27 -0.20 10.78
C ARG A 229 -0.02 -0.50 9.31
N CYS A 230 0.71 0.12 8.38
CA CYS A 230 0.45 0.00 6.93
C CYS A 230 0.87 -1.39 6.42
N LEU A 231 -0.04 -2.09 5.72
CA LEU A 231 0.28 -3.40 5.13
C LEU A 231 1.43 -3.35 4.14
N SER A 232 1.60 -2.22 3.43
CA SER A 232 2.74 -2.04 2.52
C SER A 232 4.05 -2.08 3.31
N TYR A 233 4.16 -1.31 4.39
CA TYR A 233 5.32 -1.36 5.28
C TYR A 233 5.53 -2.75 5.88
N LEU A 234 4.48 -3.37 6.41
CA LEU A 234 4.58 -4.68 7.07
C LEU A 234 5.07 -5.78 6.14
N THR A 235 4.75 -5.68 4.85
CA THR A 235 5.12 -6.70 3.85
C THR A 235 6.41 -6.40 3.10
N ILE A 236 6.90 -5.16 3.10
CA ILE A 236 8.09 -4.74 2.34
C ILE A 236 9.24 -4.33 3.26
N GLU A 237 8.99 -3.35 4.15
CA GLU A 237 10.03 -2.66 4.91
C GLU A 237 10.37 -3.36 6.23
N LEU A 238 9.37 -3.86 6.94
CA LEU A 238 9.55 -4.60 8.18
C LEU A 238 10.38 -5.86 7.93
N LYS A 239 11.55 -5.95 8.54
CA LYS A 239 12.47 -7.10 8.36
C LYS A 239 12.24 -8.22 9.37
N ASN A 240 11.53 -7.91 10.44
CA ASN A 240 11.28 -8.77 11.59
C ASN A 240 9.87 -9.39 11.57
N THR A 241 9.44 -9.83 12.73
CA THR A 241 8.13 -10.44 12.97
C THR A 241 6.99 -9.44 12.73
N ILE A 242 5.98 -9.80 11.93
CA ILE A 242 4.75 -9.03 11.80
C ILE A 242 3.98 -9.07 13.14
N PRO A 243 3.59 -7.92 13.72
CA PRO A 243 2.82 -7.89 14.97
C PRO A 243 1.52 -8.70 14.85
N LYS A 244 1.21 -9.50 15.87
CA LYS A 244 0.10 -10.48 15.85
C LYS A 244 -1.25 -9.88 15.45
N GLN A 245 -1.55 -8.64 15.91
CA GLN A 245 -2.80 -7.93 15.61
C GLN A 245 -2.99 -7.63 14.12
N TYR A 246 -1.92 -7.59 13.33
CA TYR A 246 -1.97 -7.28 11.90
C TYR A 246 -1.88 -8.51 10.99
N ARG A 247 -1.42 -9.68 11.49
CA ARG A 247 -1.19 -10.86 10.65
C ARG A 247 -2.43 -11.31 9.88
N SER A 248 -3.58 -11.40 10.54
CA SER A 248 -4.85 -11.75 9.88
C SER A 248 -5.37 -10.67 8.94
N LYS A 249 -4.92 -9.42 9.10
CA LYS A 249 -5.30 -8.27 8.28
C LYS A 249 -4.59 -8.25 6.93
N LEU A 250 -3.48 -9.00 6.78
CA LEU A 250 -2.81 -9.15 5.49
C LEU A 250 -3.71 -9.82 4.44
N GLN A 251 -4.68 -10.64 4.87
CA GLN A 251 -5.46 -11.46 3.93
C GLN A 251 -4.51 -12.24 3.01
N ASN A 252 -4.58 -12.04 1.71
CA ASN A 252 -3.66 -12.62 0.73
C ASN A 252 -2.65 -11.63 0.13
N TRP A 253 -2.44 -10.45 0.73
CA TRP A 253 -1.35 -9.55 0.36
C TRP A 253 0.00 -10.11 0.80
N ILE A 254 0.88 -10.38 -0.17
CA ILE A 254 2.22 -10.91 0.10
C ILE A 254 3.33 -9.90 -0.21
N PHE A 255 2.99 -8.81 -0.94
CA PHE A 255 3.90 -7.70 -1.20
C PHE A 255 3.12 -6.41 -1.47
N GLY A 256 3.34 -5.38 -0.65
CA GLY A 256 2.63 -4.10 -0.78
C GLY A 256 1.13 -4.19 -0.46
N CYS A 257 0.42 -3.13 -0.77
CA CYS A 257 -1.03 -3.04 -0.58
C CYS A 257 -1.61 -1.87 -1.35
N ASP A 258 -2.61 -2.11 -2.17
CA ASP A 258 -3.25 -1.06 -3.00
C ASP A 258 -4.65 -0.66 -2.51
N ILE A 259 -5.11 -1.15 -1.36
CA ILE A 259 -6.51 -1.00 -0.91
C ILE A 259 -6.95 0.47 -0.93
N CYS A 260 -6.15 1.38 -0.38
CA CYS A 260 -6.50 2.80 -0.30
C CYS A 260 -6.57 3.48 -1.68
N GLN A 261 -5.78 3.02 -2.65
CA GLN A 261 -5.82 3.50 -4.04
C GLN A 261 -6.97 2.85 -4.83
N GLU A 262 -7.25 1.55 -4.62
CA GLU A 262 -8.34 0.83 -5.29
C GLU A 262 -9.72 1.41 -4.97
N VAL A 263 -9.94 1.89 -3.74
CA VAL A 263 -11.22 2.49 -3.34
C VAL A 263 -11.32 3.98 -3.69
N CYS A 264 -10.23 4.61 -4.14
CA CYS A 264 -10.20 6.03 -4.46
C CYS A 264 -11.06 6.33 -5.70
N PRO A 265 -12.03 7.26 -5.60
CA PRO A 265 -12.88 7.60 -6.74
C PRO A 265 -12.10 8.12 -7.94
N TRP A 266 -11.00 8.83 -7.71
CA TRP A 266 -10.14 9.40 -8.75
C TRP A 266 -9.43 8.35 -9.60
N ASN A 267 -9.25 7.13 -9.07
CA ASN A 267 -8.64 6.02 -9.78
C ASN A 267 -9.62 5.24 -10.68
N ARG A 268 -10.93 5.49 -10.56
CA ARG A 268 -11.93 4.77 -11.37
C ARG A 268 -11.86 5.07 -12.87
N LYS A 269 -11.42 6.28 -13.21
CA LYS A 269 -11.28 6.77 -14.60
C LYS A 269 -9.82 6.98 -14.98
N ALA A 270 -8.86 6.51 -14.16
CA ALA A 270 -7.45 6.58 -14.49
C ALA A 270 -7.18 5.82 -15.80
N PRO A 271 -6.48 6.44 -16.76
CA PRO A 271 -6.15 5.78 -18.01
C PRO A 271 -5.19 4.60 -17.76
N LYS A 272 -5.30 3.57 -18.59
CA LYS A 272 -4.34 2.47 -18.57
C LYS A 272 -3.03 2.94 -19.17
N SER A 273 -1.92 2.47 -18.60
CA SER A 273 -0.60 2.68 -19.20
C SER A 273 -0.46 1.88 -20.49
N SER A 274 0.09 2.50 -21.50
CA SER A 274 0.51 1.83 -22.74
C SER A 274 1.90 1.19 -22.62
N ASP A 275 2.66 1.56 -21.59
CA ASP A 275 4.03 1.10 -21.38
C ASP A 275 4.07 -0.35 -20.88
N SER A 276 4.55 -1.26 -21.73
CA SER A 276 4.62 -2.70 -21.42
C SER A 276 5.56 -3.05 -20.25
N THR A 277 6.46 -2.15 -19.89
CA THR A 277 7.41 -2.30 -18.77
C THR A 277 6.71 -2.57 -17.43
N TRP A 278 5.53 -2.01 -17.27
CA TRP A 278 4.73 -2.13 -16.04
C TRP A 278 3.81 -3.36 -16.03
N LYS A 279 3.73 -4.12 -17.13
CA LYS A 279 2.94 -5.36 -17.16
C LYS A 279 3.48 -6.39 -16.19
N ALA A 280 2.58 -7.21 -15.66
CA ALA A 280 2.97 -8.30 -14.77
C ALA A 280 3.92 -9.28 -15.47
N ARG A 281 5.00 -9.64 -14.79
CA ARG A 281 5.90 -10.72 -15.21
C ARG A 281 5.16 -12.05 -15.21
N ASN A 282 5.51 -12.93 -16.16
CA ASN A 282 4.88 -14.23 -16.31
C ASN A 282 4.94 -15.05 -15.00
N GLY A 283 3.86 -15.73 -14.68
CA GLY A 283 3.75 -16.64 -13.54
C GLY A 283 3.63 -15.95 -12.17
N LEU A 284 3.83 -14.63 -12.07
CA LEU A 284 3.81 -13.93 -10.79
C LEU A 284 2.42 -13.95 -10.12
N ARG A 285 1.36 -13.82 -10.92
CA ARG A 285 -0.03 -13.76 -10.42
C ARG A 285 -0.73 -15.10 -10.37
N ASP A 286 -0.25 -16.08 -11.14
CA ASP A 286 -0.92 -17.38 -11.29
C ASP A 286 -0.47 -18.41 -10.25
N ARG A 287 0.71 -18.20 -9.69
CA ARG A 287 1.30 -19.11 -8.70
C ARG A 287 0.45 -19.13 -7.42
N LYS A 288 0.16 -20.33 -6.93
CA LYS A 288 -0.60 -20.51 -5.69
C LYS A 288 0.27 -20.25 -4.45
N LEU A 289 -0.36 -19.82 -3.34
CA LEU A 289 0.37 -19.54 -2.10
C LEU A 289 1.19 -20.73 -1.59
N TRP A 290 0.68 -21.95 -1.71
CA TRP A 290 1.41 -23.16 -1.29
C TRP A 290 2.58 -23.53 -2.21
N ASP A 291 2.59 -23.05 -3.46
CA ASP A 291 3.72 -23.21 -4.37
C ASP A 291 4.80 -22.14 -4.12
N TRP A 292 4.39 -20.93 -3.68
CA TRP A 292 5.32 -19.91 -3.25
C TRP A 292 6.19 -20.33 -2.06
N VAL A 293 5.65 -21.14 -1.13
CA VAL A 293 6.42 -21.59 0.05
C VAL A 293 7.61 -22.47 -0.33
N ARG A 294 7.58 -23.09 -1.51
CA ARG A 294 8.68 -23.95 -2.02
C ARG A 294 9.82 -23.17 -2.66
N LEU A 295 9.70 -21.85 -2.74
CA LEU A 295 10.65 -21.00 -3.43
C LEU A 295 12.02 -21.05 -2.74
N GLU A 296 13.01 -21.60 -3.41
CA GLU A 296 14.40 -21.64 -2.94
C GLU A 296 15.09 -20.28 -3.15
N GLN A 297 16.22 -20.07 -2.45
CA GLN A 297 16.95 -18.77 -2.51
C GLN A 297 17.44 -18.44 -3.92
N GLU A 298 17.91 -19.41 -4.67
CA GLU A 298 18.38 -19.22 -6.04
C GLU A 298 17.21 -18.89 -6.98
N GLU A 299 16.12 -19.65 -6.90
CA GLU A 299 14.90 -19.37 -7.67
C GLU A 299 14.37 -17.96 -7.37
N PHE A 300 14.32 -17.56 -6.08
CA PHE A 300 13.95 -16.20 -5.69
C PHE A 300 14.85 -15.15 -6.34
N SER A 301 16.16 -15.36 -6.31
CA SER A 301 17.14 -14.42 -6.85
C SER A 301 17.00 -14.23 -8.36
N ASN A 302 16.71 -15.32 -9.09
CA ASN A 302 16.51 -15.34 -10.52
C ASN A 302 15.16 -14.73 -10.93
N GLN A 303 14.07 -15.17 -10.28
CA GLN A 303 12.71 -14.72 -10.58
C GLN A 303 12.52 -13.22 -10.33
N PHE A 304 13.12 -12.70 -9.23
CA PHE A 304 13.01 -11.31 -8.84
C PHE A 304 14.22 -10.44 -9.22
N ARG A 305 15.06 -10.92 -10.14
CA ARG A 305 16.11 -10.09 -10.74
C ARG A 305 15.48 -8.88 -11.42
N LYS A 306 15.97 -7.68 -11.12
CA LYS A 306 15.41 -6.41 -11.60
C LYS A 306 13.89 -6.26 -11.28
N SER A 307 13.48 -6.65 -10.08
CA SER A 307 12.12 -6.48 -9.57
C SER A 307 12.16 -5.82 -8.20
N ALA A 308 11.21 -4.91 -7.94
CA ALA A 308 11.05 -4.26 -6.64
C ALA A 308 10.81 -5.28 -5.50
N VAL A 309 10.26 -6.46 -5.80
CA VAL A 309 10.01 -7.53 -4.84
C VAL A 309 11.30 -8.03 -4.18
N LYS A 310 12.45 -7.89 -4.84
CA LYS A 310 13.76 -8.29 -4.29
C LYS A 310 14.08 -7.62 -2.94
N ARG A 311 13.50 -6.44 -2.67
CA ARG A 311 13.68 -5.68 -1.42
C ARG A 311 13.29 -6.45 -0.16
N THR A 312 12.29 -7.34 -0.22
CA THR A 312 11.86 -8.16 0.94
C THR A 312 12.83 -9.26 1.29
N LYS A 313 13.71 -9.66 0.36
CA LYS A 313 14.47 -10.92 0.41
C LYS A 313 13.52 -12.13 0.41
N ARG A 314 14.04 -13.35 0.17
CA ARG A 314 13.26 -14.60 0.22
C ARG A 314 12.52 -14.75 1.55
N ARG A 315 13.21 -14.60 2.66
CA ARG A 315 12.66 -14.75 4.01
C ARG A 315 11.45 -13.86 4.28
N GLY A 316 11.48 -12.60 3.83
CA GLY A 316 10.37 -11.66 4.01
C GLY A 316 9.16 -12.01 3.14
N LEU A 317 9.39 -12.40 1.88
CA LEU A 317 8.33 -12.86 0.99
C LEU A 317 7.66 -14.12 1.55
N LEU A 318 8.44 -15.13 1.94
CA LEU A 318 7.89 -16.38 2.48
C LEU A 318 7.19 -16.18 3.82
N ARG A 319 7.70 -15.28 4.71
CA ARG A 319 6.98 -14.85 5.92
C ARG A 319 5.57 -14.35 5.58
N ASN A 320 5.45 -13.49 4.55
CA ASN A 320 4.17 -12.95 4.13
C ASN A 320 3.27 -14.04 3.52
N VAL A 321 3.83 -14.94 2.71
CA VAL A 321 3.12 -16.06 2.09
C VAL A 321 2.53 -17.00 3.14
N VAL A 322 3.32 -17.45 4.13
CA VAL A 322 2.80 -18.35 5.17
C VAL A 322 1.78 -17.64 6.07
N THR A 323 1.94 -16.32 6.26
CA THR A 323 0.93 -15.52 6.97
C THR A 323 -0.39 -15.48 6.18
N ALA A 324 -0.33 -15.26 4.87
CA ALA A 324 -1.50 -15.26 3.97
C ALA A 324 -2.19 -16.62 3.90
N LEU A 325 -1.44 -17.73 3.97
CA LEU A 325 -1.99 -19.09 4.02
C LEU A 325 -2.91 -19.33 5.23
N SER A 326 -2.80 -18.54 6.30
CA SER A 326 -3.70 -18.64 7.45
C SER A 326 -5.17 -18.39 7.09
N ALA A 327 -5.42 -17.50 6.12
CA ALA A 327 -6.76 -17.12 5.65
C ALA A 327 -7.23 -17.95 4.43
N CYS A 328 -6.35 -18.75 3.81
CA CYS A 328 -6.69 -19.55 2.64
C CYS A 328 -7.50 -20.80 3.06
N SER A 329 -8.72 -20.94 2.52
CA SER A 329 -9.62 -22.06 2.83
C SER A 329 -9.25 -23.37 2.10
N HIS A 330 -8.44 -23.28 1.05
CA HIS A 330 -8.08 -24.46 0.23
C HIS A 330 -7.30 -25.51 1.04
N PRO A 331 -7.56 -26.82 0.88
CA PRO A 331 -6.88 -27.89 1.63
C PRO A 331 -5.35 -27.87 1.51
N GLN A 332 -4.81 -27.56 0.33
CA GLN A 332 -3.37 -27.47 0.09
C GLN A 332 -2.66 -26.35 0.89
N ALA A 333 -3.41 -25.39 1.46
CA ALA A 333 -2.83 -24.41 2.36
C ALA A 333 -2.15 -25.06 3.58
N LEU A 334 -2.70 -26.19 4.07
CA LEU A 334 -2.07 -26.94 5.16
C LEU A 334 -0.72 -27.52 4.74
N SER A 335 -0.63 -28.11 3.54
CA SER A 335 0.64 -28.62 3.01
C SER A 335 1.69 -27.51 2.88
N GLY A 336 1.30 -26.33 2.39
CA GLY A 336 2.19 -25.16 2.35
C GLY A 336 2.68 -24.76 3.74
N LEU A 337 1.81 -24.72 4.75
CA LEU A 337 2.21 -24.38 6.12
C LEU A 337 3.14 -25.44 6.76
N LEU A 338 2.99 -26.72 6.40
CA LEU A 338 3.91 -27.77 6.84
C LEU A 338 5.31 -27.63 6.24
N ILE A 339 5.42 -27.17 5.00
CA ILE A 339 6.69 -26.84 4.37
C ILE A 339 7.31 -25.63 5.07
N GLY A 340 6.56 -24.54 5.23
CA GLY A 340 7.03 -23.34 5.90
C GLY A 340 7.41 -23.54 7.37
N LEU A 341 6.82 -24.53 8.07
CA LEU A 341 7.22 -24.91 9.43
C LEU A 341 8.61 -25.58 9.49
N ARG A 342 9.13 -26.01 8.35
CA ARG A 342 10.46 -26.66 8.21
C ARG A 342 11.44 -25.80 7.43
N ASP A 343 11.10 -24.55 7.15
CA ASP A 343 11.98 -23.64 6.42
C ASP A 343 13.26 -23.36 7.20
N GLU A 344 14.36 -23.12 6.51
CA GLU A 344 15.64 -22.74 7.13
C GLU A 344 15.54 -21.44 7.94
N GLU A 345 14.70 -20.51 7.49
CA GLU A 345 14.51 -19.20 8.12
C GLU A 345 13.55 -19.28 9.31
N GLU A 346 14.03 -18.98 10.51
CA GLU A 346 13.22 -18.96 11.74
C GLU A 346 11.97 -18.08 11.62
N LEU A 347 12.10 -16.96 10.88
CA LEU A 347 11.02 -16.01 10.65
C LEU A 347 9.85 -16.66 9.90
N VAL A 348 10.14 -17.55 8.95
CA VAL A 348 9.14 -18.31 8.19
C VAL A 348 8.51 -19.38 9.07
N ARG A 349 9.32 -20.14 9.82
CA ARG A 349 8.83 -21.15 10.76
C ARG A 349 7.91 -20.54 11.83
N LYS A 350 8.30 -19.42 12.40
CA LYS A 350 7.53 -18.67 13.40
C LYS A 350 6.14 -18.28 12.89
N HIS A 351 6.05 -17.70 11.69
CA HIS A 351 4.77 -17.29 11.11
C HIS A 351 3.94 -18.50 10.66
N SER A 352 4.58 -19.62 10.23
CA SER A 352 3.90 -20.87 9.93
C SER A 352 3.25 -21.48 11.17
N ALA A 353 3.96 -21.48 12.30
CA ALA A 353 3.42 -21.93 13.59
C ALA A 353 2.19 -21.12 14.00
N TRP A 354 2.27 -19.79 13.90
CA TRP A 354 1.12 -18.92 14.14
C TRP A 354 -0.05 -19.23 13.22
N ALA A 355 0.21 -19.37 11.90
CA ALA A 355 -0.83 -19.63 10.91
C ALA A 355 -1.54 -20.97 11.14
N LEU A 356 -0.80 -22.02 11.53
CA LEU A 356 -1.35 -23.31 11.94
C LEU A 356 -2.26 -23.18 13.16
N GLY A 357 -1.83 -22.42 14.18
CA GLY A 357 -2.65 -22.13 15.36
C GLY A 357 -3.91 -21.35 15.02
N PHE A 358 -3.81 -20.37 14.12
CA PHE A 358 -4.93 -19.52 13.66
C PHE A 358 -6.02 -20.33 12.93
N ARG A 359 -5.66 -21.35 12.15
CA ARG A 359 -6.61 -22.20 11.42
C ARG A 359 -7.49 -23.07 12.31
N ARG A 360 -7.15 -23.30 13.58
CA ARG A 360 -7.97 -23.97 14.61
C ARG A 360 -8.46 -25.38 14.27
N GLN A 361 -7.77 -26.13 13.43
CA GLN A 361 -8.11 -27.51 13.08
C GLN A 361 -7.46 -28.49 14.09
N ARG A 362 -8.11 -29.64 14.37
CA ARG A 362 -7.52 -30.65 15.28
C ARG A 362 -6.15 -31.13 14.81
N ILE A 363 -6.02 -31.34 13.50
CA ILE A 363 -4.76 -31.80 12.89
C ILE A 363 -3.61 -30.78 13.12
N THR A 364 -3.89 -29.48 13.10
CA THR A 364 -2.84 -28.47 13.28
C THR A 364 -2.24 -28.48 14.68
N LYS A 365 -3.00 -28.87 15.71
CA LYS A 365 -2.47 -29.05 17.07
C LYS A 365 -1.46 -30.22 17.13
N SER A 366 -1.82 -31.37 16.56
CA SER A 366 -0.92 -32.53 16.53
C SER A 366 0.38 -32.20 15.79
N ILE A 367 0.29 -31.45 14.70
CA ILE A 367 1.45 -30.98 13.95
C ILE A 367 2.35 -30.08 14.83
N LEU A 368 1.77 -29.08 15.49
CA LEU A 368 2.52 -28.16 16.36
C LEU A 368 3.17 -28.90 17.53
N TRP A 369 2.46 -29.85 18.17
CA TRP A 369 3.04 -30.68 19.25
C TRP A 369 4.19 -31.55 18.79
N ARG A 370 4.13 -32.10 17.57
CA ARG A 370 5.24 -32.88 17.00
C ARG A 370 6.44 -31.98 16.70
N HIS A 371 6.20 -30.81 16.12
CA HIS A 371 7.27 -29.89 15.75
C HIS A 371 7.95 -29.28 16.98
N LEU A 372 7.21 -29.02 18.06
CA LEU A 372 7.75 -28.51 19.33
C LEU A 372 8.85 -29.41 19.91
N ARG A 373 8.85 -30.72 19.60
CA ARG A 373 9.86 -31.66 20.09
C ARG A 373 11.19 -31.59 19.34
N VAL A 374 11.21 -30.99 18.18
CA VAL A 374 12.38 -30.94 17.29
C VAL A 374 12.86 -29.51 17.01
N GLU A 375 12.04 -28.51 17.33
CA GLU A 375 12.42 -27.09 17.17
C GLU A 375 13.42 -26.68 18.25
N THR A 376 14.45 -25.96 17.84
CA THR A 376 15.53 -25.51 18.72
C THR A 376 15.53 -23.99 18.93
N THR A 377 14.86 -23.25 18.07
CA THR A 377 14.84 -21.79 18.11
C THR A 377 13.81 -21.29 19.13
N GLU A 378 14.24 -20.64 20.18
CA GLU A 378 13.41 -20.14 21.28
C GLU A 378 12.21 -19.33 20.78
N GLN A 379 12.41 -18.41 19.85
CA GLN A 379 11.35 -17.56 19.30
C GLN A 379 10.24 -18.35 18.56
N VAL A 380 10.61 -19.46 17.93
CA VAL A 380 9.63 -20.37 17.26
C VAL A 380 8.93 -21.24 18.31
N ILE A 381 9.66 -21.73 19.32
CA ILE A 381 9.11 -22.49 20.44
C ILE A 381 8.02 -21.68 21.15
N ILE A 382 8.31 -20.44 21.50
CA ILE A 382 7.36 -19.51 22.13
C ILE A 382 6.10 -19.34 21.24
N GLU A 383 6.25 -19.10 19.95
CA GLU A 383 5.12 -18.94 19.03
C GLU A 383 4.27 -20.23 18.93
N ILE A 384 4.88 -21.42 18.93
CA ILE A 384 4.19 -22.70 18.95
C ILE A 384 3.39 -22.87 20.25
N GLN A 385 4.00 -22.59 21.38
CA GLN A 385 3.35 -22.70 22.71
C GLN A 385 2.13 -21.76 22.78
N GLU A 386 2.26 -20.51 22.33
CA GLU A 386 1.18 -19.54 22.26
C GLU A 386 0.06 -19.98 21.30
N ALA A 387 0.43 -20.55 20.12
CA ALA A 387 -0.51 -21.10 19.15
C ALA A 387 -1.32 -22.27 19.73
N LEU A 388 -0.69 -23.11 20.55
CA LEU A 388 -1.35 -24.20 21.28
C LEU A 388 -2.26 -23.70 22.40
N ALA A 389 -1.84 -22.69 23.16
CA ALA A 389 -2.57 -22.10 24.28
C ALA A 389 -3.78 -21.24 23.85
N SER A 390 -3.74 -20.64 22.66
CA SER A 390 -4.76 -19.71 22.17
C SER A 390 -6.18 -20.31 22.09
N LYS A 391 -6.30 -21.62 22.02
CA LYS A 391 -7.59 -22.35 22.00
C LYS A 391 -8.31 -22.43 23.36
N LEU A 392 -7.61 -22.47 24.46
CA LEU A 392 -8.25 -22.53 25.79
C LEU A 392 -9.07 -21.27 26.10
N LYS A 393 -8.50 -20.10 25.78
CA LYS A 393 -9.17 -18.80 26.05
C LYS A 393 -10.43 -18.56 25.21
N HIS A 394 -10.51 -19.11 23.99
CA HIS A 394 -11.69 -18.92 23.12
C HIS A 394 -12.79 -19.96 23.35
N SER A 395 -12.47 -21.19 23.78
CA SER A 395 -13.46 -22.16 24.24
C SER A 395 -14.23 -21.64 25.44
N ILE A 396 -13.51 -21.12 26.43
CA ILE A 396 -14.12 -20.53 27.65
C ILE A 396 -14.99 -19.30 27.30
N LYS A 397 -14.56 -18.41 26.36
CA LYS A 397 -15.40 -17.29 25.92
C LYS A 397 -16.63 -17.73 25.12
N ARG A 398 -16.54 -18.76 24.29
CA ARG A 398 -17.69 -19.31 23.54
C ARG A 398 -18.69 -20.01 24.47
N GLU A 399 -18.22 -20.79 25.44
CA GLU A 399 -19.10 -21.41 26.43
C GLU A 399 -19.82 -20.35 27.27
N ARG A 400 -19.11 -19.29 27.72
CA ARG A 400 -19.76 -18.16 28.43
C ARG A 400 -20.74 -17.40 27.53
N ALA A 401 -20.44 -17.15 26.25
CA ALA A 401 -21.35 -16.50 25.32
C ALA A 401 -22.58 -17.38 25.02
N CYS A 402 -22.39 -18.70 24.88
CA CYS A 402 -23.48 -19.65 24.67
C CYS A 402 -24.39 -19.78 25.89
N LEU A 403 -23.82 -19.74 27.12
CA LEU A 403 -24.57 -19.73 28.36
C LEU A 403 -25.37 -18.44 28.53
N LEU A 404 -24.79 -17.27 28.21
CA LEU A 404 -25.48 -15.99 28.23
C LEU A 404 -26.63 -15.92 27.23
N THR A 405 -26.43 -16.44 25.99
CA THR A 405 -27.50 -16.50 24.95
C THR A 405 -28.64 -17.43 25.42
N ARG A 406 -28.33 -18.59 26.02
CA ARG A 406 -29.32 -19.50 26.57
C ARG A 406 -30.09 -18.84 27.75
N GLN A 407 -29.43 -18.11 28.63
CA GLN A 407 -30.08 -17.41 29.75
C GLN A 407 -30.99 -16.30 29.24
N VAL A 408 -30.58 -15.52 28.23
CA VAL A 408 -31.40 -14.47 27.60
C VAL A 408 -32.61 -15.08 26.87
N SER A 409 -32.44 -16.20 26.14
CA SER A 409 -33.57 -16.91 25.49
C SER A 409 -34.56 -17.48 26.50
N LEU A 410 -34.11 -18.02 27.64
CA LEU A 410 -34.96 -18.53 28.70
C LEU A 410 -35.70 -17.39 29.44
N ALA A 411 -35.05 -16.22 29.62
CA ALA A 411 -35.68 -15.04 30.20
C ALA A 411 -36.77 -14.45 29.27
N LEU A 412 -36.53 -14.43 27.98
CA LEU A 412 -37.52 -14.00 26.97
C LEU A 412 -38.71 -14.97 26.87
N ALA A 413 -38.46 -16.29 26.93
CA ALA A 413 -39.52 -17.30 26.95
C ALA A 413 -40.38 -17.27 28.22
N ARG A 414 -39.81 -16.90 29.38
CA ARG A 414 -40.58 -16.65 30.61
C ARG A 414 -41.43 -15.38 30.53
N LYS A 415 -40.98 -14.31 29.89
CA LYS A 415 -41.77 -13.10 29.66
C LYS A 415 -42.97 -13.31 28.75
N HIS A 416 -42.88 -14.20 27.75
CA HIS A 416 -44.00 -14.53 26.88
C HIS A 416 -45.04 -15.47 27.48
N ARG A 417 -44.75 -16.12 28.62
CA ARG A 417 -45.75 -16.95 29.34
C ARG A 417 -46.58 -16.20 30.40
N LEU A 418 -46.30 -14.93 30.62
CA LEU A 418 -47.03 -14.05 31.51
C LEU A 418 -47.70 -12.93 30.70
N GLY A 419 -48.59 -13.28 29.79
CA GLY A 419 -49.49 -12.33 29.13
C GLY A 419 -50.80 -12.25 29.88
N PRO A 420 -51.43 -11.10 29.96
CA PRO A 420 -52.60 -10.84 30.86
C PRO A 420 -53.85 -11.50 30.36
N SER A 421 -54.51 -12.13 31.34
CA SER A 421 -55.90 -12.60 31.20
C SER A 421 -56.88 -11.45 31.10
N GLY A 422 -57.82 -11.55 30.16
CA GLY A 422 -59.15 -11.09 30.36
C GLY A 422 -59.54 -9.69 29.88
N GLY A 423 -60.46 -9.66 28.91
CA GLY A 423 -61.19 -8.45 28.50
C GLY A 423 -62.03 -8.66 27.27
N ASN A 424 -63.25 -9.19 27.48
CA ASN A 424 -64.36 -9.21 26.50
C ASN A 424 -64.68 -7.81 25.98
N HIS A 425 -64.94 -7.65 24.67
CA HIS A 425 -66.21 -7.08 24.14
C HIS A 425 -66.26 -7.06 22.60
N ARG A 426 -67.31 -7.80 22.12
CA ARG A 426 -68.28 -7.52 21.04
C ARG A 426 -67.87 -6.94 19.71
N ARG A 427 -68.17 -7.79 18.71
CA ARG A 427 -68.86 -7.60 17.43
C ARG A 427 -68.97 -6.20 16.83
N SER A 428 -68.48 -6.08 15.56
CA SER A 428 -69.42 -5.76 14.44
C SER A 428 -68.77 -6.07 13.10
N SER A 429 -69.58 -6.72 12.27
CA SER A 429 -69.43 -7.01 10.85
C SER A 429 -69.30 -5.75 9.98
N HIS A 430 -68.49 -5.76 8.95
CA HIS A 430 -68.93 -5.38 7.63
C HIS A 430 -68.02 -5.86 6.51
N ASN A 431 -68.68 -6.51 5.60
CA ASN A 431 -68.31 -6.99 4.28
C ASN A 431 -67.89 -5.88 3.31
N ARG A 432 -66.94 -6.17 2.39
CA ARG A 432 -66.99 -5.99 0.91
C ARG A 432 -65.57 -6.07 0.37
N ARG A 433 -65.26 -7.13 -0.32
CA ARG A 433 -65.33 -7.44 -1.77
C ARG A 433 -64.61 -6.40 -2.64
N THR A 434 -63.64 -6.95 -3.33
CA THR A 434 -63.38 -7.01 -4.78
C THR A 434 -62.34 -6.10 -5.38
N LYS A 435 -61.47 -6.73 -6.05
CA LYS A 435 -60.97 -6.77 -7.46
C LYS A 435 -59.68 -6.01 -7.68
N LEU A 436 -58.68 -6.73 -8.13
CA LEU A 436 -58.24 -7.14 -9.48
C LEU A 436 -57.60 -6.04 -10.33
N LEU A 437 -56.45 -6.43 -10.87
CA LEU A 437 -55.78 -6.13 -12.14
C LEU A 437 -54.67 -5.08 -12.06
N GLN A 438 -53.44 -5.57 -12.34
CA GLN A 438 -52.70 -5.50 -13.60
C GLN A 438 -52.44 -4.04 -14.07
N ASP A 439 -51.21 -3.58 -14.00
CA ASP A 439 -50.21 -3.57 -15.07
C ASP A 439 -48.79 -3.42 -14.47
#